data_da67ae71ff8af567f145be23a63776a2
#
_entry.id   da67ae71ff8af567f145be23a63776a2
#
_cell.length_a   1.000
_cell.length_b   1.000
_cell.length_c   1.000
_cell.angle_alpha   90.00
_cell.angle_beta   90.00
_cell.angle_gamma   90.00
#
_symmetry.space_group_name_H-M   'P 1'
#
loop_
_entity.id
_entity.type
_entity.pdbx_description
1 polymer ?
#
loop_
_entity_poly.entity_id
_entity_poly.type
_entity_poly.pdbx_seq_one_letter_code
_entity_poly.pdbx_strand_id
1 'polypeptide(L)'
;MPLTADRADLLDYIDRMNAGGGTAGHLGIAWGWYLISPEWDRVWPTASRPTEYFEEETAKAMIIMTDGIFNAQNAVGDMDSNEMAAEYCDNIKADTNITIFTVGFGVPDNAPTIGSTGKTILEYCATSDDRALVADNAQQLTNAYASIAAEISDLRLSQ
;
A
#
# COMPACT_ATOMS: atom_id res chain seq x y z
N MET A 1 10.08 -4.70 8.43
CA MET A 1 11.54 -4.52 8.24
C MET A 1 11.81 -3.12 7.72
N PRO A 2 12.96 -2.50 8.01
CA PRO A 2 13.35 -1.21 7.42
C PRO A 2 13.50 -1.27 5.89
N LEU A 3 13.48 -0.11 5.24
CA LEU A 3 13.77 -0.04 3.79
C LEU A 3 15.15 -0.62 3.48
N THR A 4 15.23 -1.45 2.46
CA THR A 4 16.47 -2.06 1.99
C THR A 4 16.43 -2.29 0.49
N ALA A 5 17.58 -2.17 -0.17
CA ALA A 5 17.78 -2.59 -1.56
C ALA A 5 18.39 -4.00 -1.64
N ASP A 6 18.65 -4.65 -0.51
CA ASP A 6 19.19 -6.01 -0.49
C ASP A 6 18.10 -7.03 -0.83
N ARG A 7 18.23 -7.63 -2.00
CA ARG A 7 17.27 -8.61 -2.50
C ARG A 7 17.23 -9.90 -1.65
N ALA A 8 18.39 -10.30 -1.09
CA ALA A 8 18.46 -11.52 -0.29
C ALA A 8 17.72 -11.34 1.03
N ASP A 9 17.89 -10.17 1.70
CA ASP A 9 17.16 -9.81 2.91
C ASP A 9 15.64 -9.76 2.66
N LEU A 10 15.22 -9.18 1.53
CA LEU A 10 13.81 -9.12 1.16
C LEU A 10 13.19 -10.51 0.96
N LEU A 11 13.88 -11.40 0.25
CA LEU A 11 13.41 -12.76 0.01
C LEU A 11 13.34 -13.57 1.31
N ASP A 12 14.37 -13.51 2.16
CA ASP A 12 14.38 -14.17 3.46
C ASP A 12 13.26 -13.66 4.38
N TYR A 13 12.94 -12.36 4.31
CA TYR A 13 11.82 -11.81 5.07
C TYR A 13 10.48 -12.34 4.56
N ILE A 14 10.28 -12.40 3.24
CA ILE A 14 9.06 -12.92 2.61
C ILE A 14 8.87 -14.42 2.96
N ASP A 15 9.93 -15.21 2.88
CA ASP A 15 9.88 -16.65 3.18
C ASP A 15 9.52 -16.96 4.65
N ARG A 16 9.75 -16.01 5.55
CA ARG A 16 9.40 -16.13 6.97
C ARG A 16 7.99 -15.61 7.31
N MET A 17 7.28 -15.04 6.36
CA MET A 17 5.91 -14.57 6.60
C MET A 17 4.97 -15.76 6.82
N ASN A 18 4.14 -15.67 7.85
CA ASN A 18 3.14 -16.68 8.17
C ASN A 18 1.75 -16.09 8.00
N ALA A 19 0.90 -16.80 7.27
CA ALA A 19 -0.51 -16.42 7.11
C ALA A 19 -1.29 -16.84 8.37
N GLY A 20 -2.12 -15.92 8.91
CA GLY A 20 -3.00 -16.22 10.04
C GLY A 20 -3.66 -14.97 10.62
N GLY A 21 -4.78 -15.16 11.29
CA GLY A 21 -5.55 -14.09 11.91
C GLY A 21 -6.52 -13.38 10.97
N GLY A 22 -7.00 -12.20 11.39
CA GLY A 22 -7.86 -11.33 10.57
C GLY A 22 -7.03 -10.33 9.76
N THR A 23 -7.68 -9.72 8.76
CA THR A 23 -7.03 -8.72 7.89
C THR A 23 -7.17 -7.32 8.47
N ALA A 24 -6.11 -6.81 9.08
CA ALA A 24 -6.01 -5.44 9.60
C ALA A 24 -5.35 -4.52 8.55
N GLY A 25 -6.04 -4.27 7.43
CA GLY A 25 -5.48 -3.51 6.31
C GLY A 25 -5.04 -2.10 6.70
N HIS A 26 -5.76 -1.44 7.60
CA HIS A 26 -5.38 -0.13 8.14
C HIS A 26 -3.97 -0.14 8.78
N LEU A 27 -3.60 -1.21 9.51
CA LEU A 27 -2.27 -1.33 10.08
C LEU A 27 -1.20 -1.53 9.00
N GLY A 28 -1.52 -2.32 7.96
CA GLY A 28 -0.62 -2.49 6.82
C GLY A 28 -0.32 -1.17 6.11
N ILE A 29 -1.36 -0.35 5.86
CA ILE A 29 -1.24 0.97 5.25
C ILE A 29 -0.44 1.92 6.15
N ALA A 30 -0.77 2.00 7.44
CA ALA A 30 -0.05 2.84 8.38
C ALA A 30 1.46 2.50 8.42
N TRP A 31 1.81 1.23 8.56
CA TRP A 31 3.22 0.81 8.58
C TRP A 31 3.92 1.00 7.23
N GLY A 32 3.22 0.80 6.10
CA GLY A 32 3.74 1.14 4.80
C GLY A 32 4.06 2.63 4.67
N TRP A 33 3.16 3.50 5.16
CA TRP A 33 3.38 4.94 5.18
C TRP A 33 4.55 5.33 6.08
N TYR A 34 4.63 4.79 7.30
CA TYR A 34 5.73 5.07 8.24
C TYR A 34 7.10 4.65 7.69
N LEU A 35 7.16 3.63 6.84
CA LEU A 35 8.41 3.20 6.19
C LEU A 35 8.94 4.24 5.21
N ILE A 36 8.08 4.98 4.51
CA ILE A 36 8.46 5.90 3.43
C ILE A 36 8.24 7.38 3.78
N SER A 37 7.71 7.66 4.99
CA SER A 37 7.50 9.02 5.51
C SER A 37 8.77 9.58 6.13
N PRO A 38 9.25 10.78 5.74
CA PRO A 38 10.38 11.44 6.38
C PRO A 38 10.13 11.79 7.84
N GLU A 39 8.87 11.95 8.27
CA GLU A 39 8.51 12.25 9.66
C GLU A 39 8.88 11.13 10.64
N TRP A 40 9.06 9.90 10.10
CA TRP A 40 9.46 8.71 10.85
C TRP A 40 10.94 8.34 10.68
N ASP A 41 11.75 9.20 10.08
CA ASP A 41 13.17 8.97 9.78
C ASP A 41 13.98 8.50 10.99
N ARG A 42 13.67 9.04 12.17
CA ARG A 42 14.39 8.75 13.43
C ARG A 42 14.12 7.36 13.98
N VAL A 43 13.04 6.71 13.54
CA VAL A 43 12.69 5.34 13.92
C VAL A 43 13.54 4.34 13.17
N TRP A 44 14.01 4.71 11.98
CA TRP A 44 14.72 3.81 11.08
C TRP A 44 16.26 3.97 11.17
N PRO A 45 17.01 2.87 10.94
CA PRO A 45 18.46 2.96 10.78
C PRO A 45 18.83 3.98 9.70
N THR A 46 19.95 4.66 9.86
CA THR A 46 20.37 5.73 8.93
C THR A 46 20.39 5.31 7.46
N ALA A 47 20.79 4.05 7.18
CA ALA A 47 20.81 3.51 5.81
C ALA A 47 19.42 3.21 5.23
N SER A 48 18.36 3.25 6.05
CA SER A 48 16.98 2.94 5.69
C SER A 48 16.06 4.14 5.83
N ARG A 49 16.61 5.33 6.03
CA ARG A 49 15.80 6.55 6.17
C ARG A 49 15.18 6.93 4.85
N PRO A 50 13.88 7.26 4.84
CA PRO A 50 13.23 7.78 3.64
C PRO A 50 13.73 9.20 3.32
N THR A 51 13.68 9.55 2.05
CA THR A 51 13.91 10.92 1.56
C THR A 51 12.74 11.84 1.96
N GLU A 52 12.90 13.15 1.78
CA GLU A 52 11.82 14.11 1.98
C GLU A 52 10.67 13.91 0.97
N TYR A 53 9.47 14.42 1.29
CA TYR A 53 8.39 14.53 0.31
C TYR A 53 8.74 15.58 -0.74
N PHE A 54 8.29 15.37 -1.97
CA PHE A 54 8.52 16.27 -3.10
C PHE A 54 10.00 16.54 -3.43
N GLU A 55 10.90 15.65 -2.98
CA GLU A 55 12.31 15.74 -3.35
C GLU A 55 12.50 15.43 -4.84
N GLU A 56 13.23 16.28 -5.54
CA GLU A 56 13.54 16.10 -6.96
C GLU A 56 14.27 14.76 -7.19
N GLU A 57 14.02 14.13 -8.32
CA GLU A 57 14.60 12.83 -8.72
C GLU A 57 14.18 11.64 -7.82
N THR A 58 13.19 11.83 -6.93
CA THR A 58 12.71 10.77 -6.04
C THR A 58 11.22 10.51 -6.21
N ALA A 59 10.85 9.31 -6.67
CA ALA A 59 9.47 8.84 -6.70
C ALA A 59 9.19 7.94 -5.48
N LYS A 60 8.14 8.25 -4.74
CA LYS A 60 7.62 7.41 -3.64
C LYS A 60 6.40 6.66 -4.11
N ALA A 61 6.41 5.34 -3.96
CA ALA A 61 5.29 4.48 -4.30
C ALA A 61 4.96 3.54 -3.14
N MET A 62 3.66 3.32 -2.91
CA MET A 62 3.13 2.34 -1.98
C MET A 62 2.26 1.35 -2.75
N ILE A 63 2.48 0.05 -2.54
CA ILE A 63 1.64 -1.00 -3.10
C ILE A 63 0.88 -1.66 -1.96
N ILE A 64 -0.46 -1.56 -2.00
CA ILE A 64 -1.35 -2.19 -1.04
C ILE A 64 -1.93 -3.43 -1.70
N MET A 65 -1.65 -4.61 -1.15
CA MET A 65 -2.20 -5.87 -1.65
C MET A 65 -3.03 -6.56 -0.57
N THR A 66 -4.16 -7.12 -0.96
CA THR A 66 -4.97 -8.01 -0.11
C THR A 66 -5.63 -9.11 -0.95
N ASP A 67 -5.85 -10.26 -0.33
CA ASP A 67 -6.63 -11.38 -0.85
C ASP A 67 -8.05 -11.45 -0.24
N GLY A 68 -8.46 -10.41 0.48
CA GLY A 68 -9.73 -10.40 1.17
C GLY A 68 -10.18 -9.02 1.63
N ILE A 69 -11.23 -9.05 2.43
CA ILE A 69 -11.85 -7.87 3.03
C ILE A 69 -11.09 -7.50 4.31
N PHE A 70 -10.92 -6.21 4.59
CA PHE A 70 -10.39 -5.74 5.86
C PHE A 70 -11.42 -5.98 6.97
N ASN A 71 -11.21 -7.04 7.74
CA ASN A 71 -12.19 -7.57 8.70
C ASN A 71 -11.73 -7.52 10.17
N ALA A 72 -10.58 -6.94 10.46
CA ALA A 72 -10.13 -6.78 11.84
C ALA A 72 -10.90 -5.66 12.53
N GLN A 73 -11.46 -6.00 13.72
CA GLN A 73 -12.32 -5.09 14.50
C GLN A 73 -11.56 -4.25 15.54
N ASN A 74 -10.25 -4.17 15.48
CA ASN A 74 -9.44 -3.45 16.47
C ASN A 74 -9.18 -2.01 16.04
N ALA A 75 -10.22 -1.34 15.61
CA ALA A 75 -10.18 0.07 15.29
C ALA A 75 -10.17 0.94 16.56
N VAL A 76 -9.66 2.15 16.47
CA VAL A 76 -9.72 3.14 17.55
C VAL A 76 -11.07 3.87 17.46
N GLY A 77 -11.83 3.86 18.52
CA GLY A 77 -13.17 4.45 18.54
C GLY A 77 -14.21 3.55 17.85
N ASP A 78 -15.16 4.15 17.14
CA ASP A 78 -16.26 3.46 16.46
C ASP A 78 -15.94 3.12 14.98
N MET A 79 -14.73 3.42 14.50
CA MET A 79 -14.31 3.19 13.11
C MET A 79 -13.89 1.75 12.87
N ASP A 80 -14.29 1.18 11.76
CA ASP A 80 -13.82 -0.13 11.31
C ASP A 80 -12.48 -0.04 10.56
N SER A 81 -11.91 -1.21 10.18
CA SER A 81 -10.63 -1.27 9.48
C SER A 81 -10.62 -0.58 8.12
N ASN A 82 -11.75 -0.58 7.41
CA ASN A 82 -11.86 0.08 6.10
C ASN A 82 -11.94 1.61 6.27
N GLU A 83 -12.71 2.09 7.23
CA GLU A 83 -12.85 3.53 7.52
C GLU A 83 -11.50 4.13 7.94
N MET A 84 -10.78 3.46 8.86
CA MET A 84 -9.43 3.89 9.24
C MET A 84 -8.44 3.86 8.07
N ALA A 85 -8.51 2.83 7.23
CA ALA A 85 -7.68 2.72 6.05
C ALA A 85 -7.97 3.87 5.06
N ALA A 86 -9.25 4.22 4.87
CA ALA A 86 -9.67 5.32 4.03
C ALA A 86 -9.10 6.66 4.53
N GLU A 87 -9.15 6.94 5.84
CA GLU A 87 -8.54 8.15 6.42
C GLU A 87 -7.03 8.22 6.19
N TYR A 88 -6.31 7.10 6.34
CA TYR A 88 -4.88 7.09 6.02
C TYR A 88 -4.63 7.36 4.55
N CYS A 89 -5.42 6.76 3.65
CA CYS A 89 -5.28 7.01 2.22
C CYS A 89 -5.57 8.46 1.85
N ASP A 90 -6.56 9.09 2.50
CA ASP A 90 -6.87 10.51 2.30
C ASP A 90 -5.72 11.40 2.73
N ASN A 91 -5.15 11.17 3.92
CA ASN A 91 -4.01 11.93 4.42
C ASN A 91 -2.77 11.75 3.53
N ILE A 92 -2.48 10.52 3.10
CA ILE A 92 -1.36 10.25 2.20
C ILE A 92 -1.54 11.02 0.87
N LYS A 93 -2.73 10.97 0.29
CA LYS A 93 -3.02 11.66 -0.99
C LYS A 93 -3.05 13.17 -0.88
N ALA A 94 -3.48 13.72 0.26
CA ALA A 94 -3.58 15.16 0.48
C ALA A 94 -2.21 15.81 0.78
N ASP A 95 -1.38 15.15 1.59
CA ASP A 95 -0.22 15.78 2.22
C ASP A 95 1.11 15.30 1.66
N THR A 96 1.11 14.34 0.73
CA THR A 96 2.33 13.73 0.21
C THR A 96 2.31 13.55 -1.32
N ASN A 97 3.49 13.25 -1.89
CA ASN A 97 3.64 12.85 -3.29
C ASN A 97 3.73 11.31 -3.46
N ILE A 98 3.23 10.55 -2.48
CA ILE A 98 3.23 9.09 -2.56
C ILE A 98 2.18 8.64 -3.58
N THR A 99 2.62 7.89 -4.59
CA THR A 99 1.72 7.20 -5.51
C THR A 99 1.26 5.89 -4.89
N ILE A 100 -0.06 5.71 -4.74
CA ILE A 100 -0.65 4.48 -4.19
C ILE A 100 -1.17 3.61 -5.34
N PHE A 101 -0.64 2.40 -5.42
CA PHE A 101 -1.16 1.30 -6.22
C PHE A 101 -1.87 0.31 -5.31
N THR A 102 -2.94 -0.29 -5.79
CA THR A 102 -3.62 -1.35 -5.05
C THR A 102 -3.77 -2.60 -5.92
N VAL A 103 -3.69 -3.77 -5.28
CA VAL A 103 -3.86 -5.08 -5.94
C VAL A 103 -4.81 -5.93 -5.12
N GLY A 104 -5.99 -6.19 -5.65
CA GLY A 104 -6.93 -7.16 -5.09
C GLY A 104 -6.70 -8.55 -5.72
N PHE A 105 -6.43 -9.57 -4.90
CA PHE A 105 -6.25 -10.94 -5.37
C PHE A 105 -7.41 -11.81 -4.92
N GLY A 106 -8.31 -12.16 -5.84
CA GLY A 106 -9.49 -12.96 -5.51
C GLY A 106 -10.44 -12.28 -4.52
N VAL A 107 -10.44 -10.93 -4.48
CA VAL A 107 -11.36 -10.17 -3.60
C VAL A 107 -12.81 -10.41 -4.06
N PRO A 108 -13.74 -10.72 -3.15
CA PRO A 108 -15.10 -11.01 -3.53
C PRO A 108 -15.84 -9.78 -4.09
N ASP A 109 -16.71 -9.99 -5.08
CA ASP A 109 -17.50 -8.93 -5.74
C ASP A 109 -18.39 -8.14 -4.77
N ASN A 110 -18.70 -8.70 -3.61
CA ASN A 110 -19.49 -8.05 -2.56
C ASN A 110 -18.64 -7.38 -1.47
N ALA A 111 -17.40 -7.05 -1.75
CA ALA A 111 -16.55 -6.31 -0.82
C ALA A 111 -17.23 -4.99 -0.41
N PRO A 112 -17.17 -4.59 0.87
CA PRO A 112 -17.82 -3.38 1.35
C PRO A 112 -17.23 -2.14 0.68
N THR A 113 -18.07 -1.13 0.45
CA THR A 113 -17.70 0.15 -0.13
C THR A 113 -17.53 1.22 0.95
N ILE A 114 -16.69 2.21 0.68
CA ILE A 114 -16.41 3.31 1.60
C ILE A 114 -17.55 4.36 1.55
N GLY A 115 -18.29 4.46 2.63
CA GLY A 115 -19.40 5.42 2.74
C GLY A 115 -20.35 5.35 1.55
N SER A 116 -20.64 6.50 0.94
CA SER A 116 -21.51 6.64 -0.24
C SER A 116 -20.75 6.68 -1.57
N THR A 117 -19.44 6.39 -1.59
CA THR A 117 -18.59 6.51 -2.78
C THR A 117 -18.85 5.44 -3.84
N GLY A 118 -19.38 4.27 -3.42
CA GLY A 118 -19.53 3.09 -4.26
C GLY A 118 -18.19 2.39 -4.58
N LYS A 119 -17.07 2.86 -4.03
CA LYS A 119 -15.74 2.29 -4.21
C LYS A 119 -15.37 1.37 -3.07
N THR A 120 -14.77 0.22 -3.36
CA THR A 120 -14.10 -0.62 -2.37
C THR A 120 -12.90 0.11 -1.77
N ILE A 121 -12.38 -0.37 -0.64
CA ILE A 121 -11.20 0.27 -0.02
C ILE A 121 -9.99 0.31 -0.95
N LEU A 122 -9.79 -0.69 -1.79
CA LEU A 122 -8.69 -0.71 -2.76
C LEU A 122 -8.88 0.37 -3.84
N GLU A 123 -10.06 0.45 -4.44
CA GLU A 123 -10.39 1.49 -5.42
C GLU A 123 -10.34 2.89 -4.81
N TYR A 124 -10.71 3.03 -3.54
CA TYR A 124 -10.66 4.29 -2.82
C TYR A 124 -9.24 4.75 -2.52
N CYS A 125 -8.37 3.83 -2.08
CA CYS A 125 -6.98 4.13 -1.72
C CYS A 125 -6.09 4.41 -2.94
N ALA A 126 -6.32 3.75 -4.07
CA ALA A 126 -5.54 4.00 -5.27
C ALA A 126 -5.52 5.49 -5.64
N THR A 127 -4.37 6.00 -6.10
CA THR A 127 -4.21 7.41 -6.47
C THR A 127 -5.04 7.77 -7.71
N SER A 128 -5.34 6.78 -8.56
CA SER A 128 -6.24 6.88 -9.70
C SER A 128 -6.87 5.52 -9.99
N ASP A 129 -7.97 5.48 -10.75
CA ASP A 129 -8.73 4.25 -10.98
C ASP A 129 -7.91 3.20 -11.75
N ASP A 130 -7.01 3.60 -12.63
CA ASP A 130 -6.09 2.73 -13.38
C ASP A 130 -4.99 2.09 -12.51
N ARG A 131 -4.80 2.59 -11.29
CA ARG A 131 -3.88 2.03 -10.29
C ARG A 131 -4.55 1.07 -9.29
N ALA A 132 -5.85 0.87 -9.42
CA ALA A 132 -6.58 -0.16 -8.68
C ALA A 132 -6.68 -1.43 -9.54
N LEU A 133 -5.78 -2.37 -9.30
CA LEU A 133 -5.63 -3.58 -10.10
C LEU A 133 -6.32 -4.77 -9.43
N VAL A 134 -6.89 -5.66 -10.24
CA VAL A 134 -7.51 -6.91 -9.78
C VAL A 134 -6.83 -8.09 -10.44
N ALA A 135 -6.62 -9.16 -9.70
CA ALA A 135 -6.03 -10.39 -10.17
C ALA A 135 -6.79 -11.59 -9.58
N ASP A 136 -7.27 -12.49 -10.44
CA ASP A 136 -8.01 -13.71 -10.04
C ASP A 136 -7.14 -14.96 -10.07
N ASN A 137 -5.91 -14.84 -10.57
CA ASN A 137 -4.96 -15.93 -10.67
C ASN A 137 -3.51 -15.43 -10.68
N ALA A 138 -2.56 -16.34 -10.49
CA ALA A 138 -1.13 -16.03 -10.38
C ALA A 138 -0.57 -15.31 -11.63
N GLN A 139 -1.07 -15.60 -12.83
CA GLN A 139 -0.61 -14.93 -14.05
C GLN A 139 -1.05 -13.47 -14.07
N GLN A 140 -2.31 -13.19 -13.72
CA GLN A 140 -2.83 -11.82 -13.62
C GLN A 140 -2.09 -11.05 -12.53
N LEU A 141 -1.82 -11.68 -11.38
CA LEU A 141 -1.03 -11.08 -10.31
C LEU A 141 0.38 -10.70 -10.78
N THR A 142 1.05 -11.59 -11.48
CA THR A 142 2.38 -11.32 -12.07
C THR A 142 2.31 -10.14 -13.05
N ASN A 143 1.29 -10.09 -13.90
CA ASN A 143 1.09 -9.01 -14.84
C ASN A 143 0.81 -7.67 -14.14
N ALA A 144 0.01 -7.67 -13.06
CA ALA A 144 -0.26 -6.49 -12.26
C ALA A 144 1.02 -5.89 -11.67
N TYR A 145 1.86 -6.73 -11.04
CA TYR A 145 3.15 -6.25 -10.52
C TYR A 145 4.11 -5.79 -11.62
N ALA A 146 4.13 -6.45 -12.78
CA ALA A 146 4.94 -6.01 -13.91
C ALA A 146 4.50 -4.64 -14.44
N SER A 147 3.19 -4.39 -14.51
CA SER A 147 2.62 -3.09 -14.89
C SER A 147 3.01 -1.99 -13.88
N ILE A 148 2.86 -2.26 -12.58
CA ILE A 148 3.24 -1.33 -11.52
C ILE A 148 4.75 -1.00 -11.60
N ALA A 149 5.60 -2.01 -11.78
CA ALA A 149 7.04 -1.81 -11.90
C ALA A 149 7.43 -0.95 -13.11
N ALA A 150 6.75 -1.12 -14.24
CA ALA A 150 6.95 -0.29 -15.43
C ALA A 150 6.55 1.17 -15.15
N GLU A 151 5.38 1.40 -14.55
CA GLU A 151 4.91 2.75 -14.23
C GLU A 151 5.81 3.46 -13.21
N ILE A 152 6.27 2.77 -12.16
CA ILE A 152 7.22 3.35 -11.19
C ILE A 152 8.53 3.73 -11.88
N SER A 153 8.99 2.93 -12.85
CA SER A 153 10.19 3.26 -13.62
C SER A 153 10.00 4.50 -14.47
N ASP A 154 8.83 4.66 -15.09
CA ASP A 154 8.48 5.84 -15.90
C ASP A 154 8.33 7.10 -15.03
N LEU A 155 7.75 6.98 -13.83
CA LEU A 155 7.67 8.08 -12.85
C LEU A 155 9.05 8.61 -12.46
N ARG A 156 10.05 7.73 -12.31
CA ARG A 156 11.44 8.12 -12.03
C ARG A 156 12.11 8.85 -13.17
N LEU A 157 11.72 8.58 -14.41
CA LEU A 157 12.32 9.19 -15.60
C LEU A 157 11.69 10.53 -15.95
N SER A 158 10.52 10.84 -15.40
CA SER A 158 9.74 12.04 -15.70
C SER A 158 9.90 13.18 -14.68
N GLN A 159 10.65 12.95 -13.63
CA GLN A 159 11.03 13.92 -12.60
C GLN A 159 12.46 14.43 -12.83
#